data_1b1886bee2673062b26bf88469d7f2ef
#
_entry.id   1b1886bee2673062b26bf88469d7f2ef
#
_cell.length_a   1.000
_cell.length_b   1.000
_cell.length_c   1.000
_cell.angle_alpha   90.00
_cell.angle_beta   90.00
_cell.angle_gamma   90.00
#
_symmetry.space_group_name_H-M   'P 1'
#
loop_
_entity.id
_entity.type
_entity.pdbx_description
1 polymer ?
#
loop_
_entity_poly.entity_id
_entity_poly.type
_entity_poly.pdbx_seq_one_letter_code
_entity_poly.pdbx_strand_id
1 'polypeptide(L)'
;MTSLNKCIGMMDEGIERTIQLIPQLPAVEAKLSRLMLMVSGSLNEELELELKPHKLNHSEFLTLMFLYSRPDSSSTPGELCEFTKQGATNMTRIGNALVKRGLITRGSSVDDRRRVVIRMTPAGKRLVLKMVPPLFPRLEAMFSGFSDTDKKNLGRLLRKLAHNLDQATGHPETNLGTMKATK
;
A
#
# COMPACT_ATOMS: atom_id res chain seq x y z
N MET A 1 -9.13 17.00 -15.07
CA MET A 1 -7.91 16.17 -14.87
C MET A 1 -7.42 15.65 -16.22
N THR A 2 -6.12 15.63 -16.46
CA THR A 2 -5.54 15.06 -17.69
C THR A 2 -5.60 13.54 -17.61
N SER A 3 -6.01 12.88 -18.71
CA SER A 3 -6.06 11.40 -18.77
C SER A 3 -4.68 10.80 -18.52
N LEU A 4 -4.60 9.71 -17.74
CA LEU A 4 -3.36 8.98 -17.48
C LEU A 4 -2.68 8.55 -18.79
N ASN A 5 -3.45 8.08 -19.79
CA ASN A 5 -2.92 7.71 -21.11
C ASN A 5 -2.23 8.89 -21.81
N LYS A 6 -2.78 10.09 -21.72
CA LYS A 6 -2.14 11.28 -22.28
C LYS A 6 -0.82 11.60 -21.57
N CYS A 7 -0.79 11.47 -20.23
CA CYS A 7 0.45 11.64 -19.47
C CYS A 7 1.51 10.59 -19.83
N ILE A 8 1.10 9.34 -20.07
CA ILE A 8 2.00 8.27 -20.52
C ILE A 8 2.59 8.61 -21.89
N GLY A 9 1.78 9.07 -22.85
CA GLY A 9 2.28 9.50 -24.15
C GLY A 9 3.31 10.62 -24.07
N MET A 10 3.05 11.65 -23.26
CA MET A 10 4.01 12.74 -23.02
C MET A 10 5.31 12.24 -22.37
N MET A 11 5.22 11.26 -21.47
CA MET A 11 6.37 10.62 -20.85
C MET A 11 7.21 9.88 -21.89
N ASP A 12 6.58 9.09 -22.76
CA ASP A 12 7.29 8.33 -23.80
C ASP A 12 8.06 9.26 -24.73
N GLU A 13 7.42 10.33 -25.22
CA GLU A 13 8.09 11.36 -26.03
C GLU A 13 9.26 12.02 -25.28
N GLY A 14 9.08 12.33 -24.00
CA GLY A 14 10.12 12.93 -23.17
C GLY A 14 11.35 12.03 -23.02
N ILE A 15 11.13 10.73 -22.80
CA ILE A 15 12.23 9.76 -22.68
C ILE A 15 12.96 9.60 -24.01
N GLU A 16 12.24 9.55 -25.15
CA GLU A 16 12.86 9.46 -26.46
C GLU A 16 13.78 10.65 -26.77
N ARG A 17 13.35 11.87 -26.43
CA ARG A 17 14.21 13.06 -26.53
C ARG A 17 15.42 12.97 -25.59
N THR A 18 15.23 12.46 -24.37
CA THR A 18 16.32 12.31 -23.39
C THR A 18 17.38 11.31 -23.88
N ILE A 19 17.00 10.23 -24.54
CA ILE A 19 17.96 9.26 -25.12
C ILE A 19 18.85 9.92 -26.16
N GLN A 20 18.32 10.87 -26.96
CA GLN A 20 19.12 11.61 -27.93
C GLN A 20 20.19 12.48 -27.27
N LEU A 21 19.94 12.98 -26.05
CA LEU A 21 20.87 13.81 -25.30
C LEU A 21 21.79 13.00 -24.39
N ILE A 22 21.31 11.84 -23.90
CA ILE A 22 22.02 10.96 -22.98
C ILE A 22 21.91 9.53 -23.52
N PRO A 23 22.72 9.12 -24.52
CA PRO A 23 22.59 7.83 -25.19
C PRO A 23 22.76 6.60 -24.27
N GLN A 24 23.45 6.77 -23.13
CA GLN A 24 23.65 5.70 -22.13
C GLN A 24 22.46 5.55 -21.16
N LEU A 25 21.37 6.31 -21.32
CA LEU A 25 20.18 6.15 -20.48
C LEU A 25 19.59 4.75 -20.63
N PRO A 26 19.37 3.99 -19.55
CA PRO A 26 18.67 2.71 -19.61
C PRO A 26 17.17 2.95 -19.87
N ALA A 27 16.82 3.16 -21.14
CA ALA A 27 15.54 3.69 -21.56
C ALA A 27 14.34 2.81 -21.17
N VAL A 28 14.48 1.49 -21.24
CA VAL A 28 13.42 0.54 -20.89
C VAL A 28 13.14 0.62 -19.39
N GLU A 29 14.19 0.59 -18.58
CA GLU A 29 14.10 0.67 -17.12
C GLU A 29 13.55 2.02 -16.68
N ALA A 30 13.96 3.11 -17.32
CA ALA A 30 13.45 4.46 -17.06
C ALA A 30 11.94 4.55 -17.38
N LYS A 31 11.51 4.04 -18.55
CA LYS A 31 10.09 4.00 -18.92
C LYS A 31 9.28 3.17 -17.94
N LEU A 32 9.72 1.96 -17.59
CA LEU A 32 9.03 1.09 -16.64
C LEU A 32 8.93 1.71 -15.26
N SER A 33 10.02 2.29 -14.75
CA SER A 33 10.04 2.96 -13.45
C SER A 33 9.04 4.12 -13.41
N ARG A 34 9.05 4.96 -14.44
CA ARG A 34 8.13 6.10 -14.52
C ARG A 34 6.68 5.66 -14.65
N LEU A 35 6.41 4.65 -15.49
CA LEU A 35 5.06 4.10 -15.66
C LEU A 35 4.50 3.56 -14.34
N MET A 36 5.29 2.82 -13.58
CA MET A 36 4.87 2.32 -12.27
C MET A 36 4.52 3.45 -11.30
N LEU A 37 5.35 4.52 -11.25
CA LEU A 37 5.08 5.67 -10.40
C LEU A 37 3.78 6.40 -10.80
N MET A 38 3.52 6.55 -12.11
CA MET A 38 2.30 7.18 -12.61
C MET A 38 1.06 6.35 -12.31
N VAL A 39 1.11 5.04 -12.56
CA VAL A 39 0.01 4.11 -12.26
C VAL A 39 -0.25 4.07 -10.75
N SER A 40 0.81 3.96 -9.93
CA SER A 40 0.70 3.97 -8.47
C SER A 40 0.07 5.27 -7.96
N GLY A 41 0.47 6.43 -8.51
CA GLY A 41 -0.12 7.73 -8.18
C GLY A 41 -1.63 7.75 -8.45
N SER A 42 -2.05 7.33 -9.65
CA SER A 42 -3.46 7.29 -10.03
C SER A 42 -4.27 6.29 -9.17
N LEU A 43 -3.72 5.12 -8.84
CA LEU A 43 -4.37 4.17 -7.94
C LEU A 43 -4.55 4.76 -6.54
N ASN A 44 -3.57 5.51 -6.03
CA ASN A 44 -3.67 6.18 -4.74
C ASN A 44 -4.72 7.30 -4.76
N GLU A 45 -4.76 8.12 -5.82
CA GLU A 45 -5.77 9.17 -5.97
C GLU A 45 -7.20 8.59 -5.98
N GLU A 46 -7.42 7.50 -6.73
CA GLU A 46 -8.70 6.81 -6.77
C GLU A 46 -9.10 6.25 -5.40
N LEU A 47 -8.16 5.62 -4.69
CA LEU A 47 -8.41 5.13 -3.33
C LEU A 47 -8.72 6.27 -2.35
N GLU A 48 -8.00 7.38 -2.40
CA GLU A 48 -8.28 8.55 -1.55
C GLU A 48 -9.69 9.11 -1.78
N LEU A 49 -10.17 9.14 -3.04
CA LEU A 49 -11.55 9.55 -3.36
C LEU A 49 -12.58 8.64 -2.67
N GLU A 50 -12.35 7.32 -2.70
CA GLU A 50 -13.24 6.34 -2.05
C GLU A 50 -13.17 6.41 -0.51
N LEU A 51 -12.02 6.79 0.06
CA LEU A 51 -11.84 6.91 1.51
C LEU A 51 -12.39 8.22 2.08
N LYS A 52 -12.54 9.25 1.25
CA LYS A 52 -12.99 10.60 1.67
C LYS A 52 -14.33 10.61 2.41
N PRO A 53 -15.39 9.89 1.98
CA PRO A 53 -16.65 9.82 2.71
C PRO A 53 -16.51 9.24 4.12
N HIS A 54 -15.50 8.41 4.31
CA HIS A 54 -15.18 7.77 5.59
C HIS A 54 -14.23 8.61 6.46
N LYS A 55 -13.80 9.78 5.96
CA LYS A 55 -12.82 10.66 6.62
C LYS A 55 -11.53 9.92 6.97
N LEU A 56 -11.06 9.07 6.05
CA LEU A 56 -9.81 8.33 6.15
C LEU A 56 -8.87 8.78 5.03
N ASN A 57 -7.57 8.82 5.31
CA ASN A 57 -6.53 8.86 4.30
C ASN A 57 -5.96 7.45 4.05
N HIS A 58 -5.14 7.31 3.01
CA HIS A 58 -4.53 6.04 2.61
C HIS A 58 -3.77 5.35 3.76
N SER A 59 -2.96 6.09 4.52
CA SER A 59 -2.18 5.50 5.62
C SER A 59 -3.04 5.02 6.78
N GLU A 60 -4.11 5.74 7.12
CA GLU A 60 -5.09 5.32 8.12
C GLU A 60 -5.85 4.08 7.66
N PHE A 61 -6.23 4.02 6.38
CA PHE A 61 -6.85 2.85 5.77
C PHE A 61 -5.94 1.63 5.82
N LEU A 62 -4.69 1.74 5.38
CA LEU A 62 -3.73 0.64 5.43
C LEU A 62 -3.50 0.15 6.86
N THR A 63 -3.44 1.06 7.84
CA THR A 63 -3.31 0.71 9.25
C THR A 63 -4.51 -0.13 9.72
N LEU A 64 -5.73 0.29 9.37
CA LEU A 64 -6.94 -0.47 9.72
C LEU A 64 -6.97 -1.82 9.00
N MET A 65 -6.64 -1.87 7.72
CA MET A 65 -6.62 -3.12 6.94
C MET A 65 -5.60 -4.12 7.50
N PHE A 66 -4.40 -3.64 7.87
CA PHE A 66 -3.39 -4.49 8.49
C PHE A 66 -3.87 -5.09 9.81
N LEU A 67 -4.42 -4.26 10.71
CA LEU A 67 -4.98 -4.74 11.97
C LEU A 67 -6.15 -5.71 11.74
N TYR A 68 -7.00 -5.44 10.76
CA TYR A 68 -8.15 -6.30 10.43
C TYR A 68 -7.72 -7.69 9.95
N SER A 69 -6.62 -7.77 9.21
CA SER A 69 -6.08 -9.03 8.67
C SER A 69 -5.38 -9.91 9.73
N ARG A 70 -5.05 -9.35 10.91
CA ARG A 70 -4.37 -10.12 11.98
C ARG A 70 -5.38 -10.95 12.76
N PRO A 71 -5.04 -12.18 13.18
CA PRO A 71 -5.98 -13.08 13.89
C PRO A 71 -6.60 -12.45 15.14
N ASP A 72 -5.80 -11.73 15.92
CA ASP A 72 -6.21 -11.05 17.15
C ASP A 72 -6.56 -9.56 16.93
N SER A 73 -6.54 -9.12 15.67
CA SER A 73 -6.76 -7.72 15.27
C SER A 73 -5.84 -6.73 16.02
N SER A 74 -4.61 -7.13 16.30
CA SER A 74 -3.62 -6.32 17.00
C SER A 74 -2.25 -6.33 16.31
N SER A 75 -1.42 -5.34 16.64
CA SER A 75 -0.05 -5.21 16.15
C SER A 75 0.74 -4.24 17.02
N THR A 76 2.06 -4.22 16.84
CA THR A 76 2.94 -3.23 17.44
C THR A 76 3.09 -1.99 16.55
N PRO A 77 3.45 -0.82 17.11
CA PRO A 77 3.78 0.36 16.30
C PRO A 77 4.89 0.10 15.27
N GLY A 78 5.90 -0.71 15.62
CA GLY A 78 7.00 -1.07 14.71
C GLY A 78 6.50 -1.81 13.47
N GLU A 79 5.73 -2.90 13.65
CA GLU A 79 5.14 -3.66 12.54
C GLU A 79 4.23 -2.78 11.65
N LEU A 80 3.49 -1.85 12.26
CA LEU A 80 2.67 -0.90 11.50
C LEU A 80 3.52 0.06 10.67
N CYS A 81 4.65 0.57 11.21
CA CYS A 81 5.59 1.39 10.46
C CYS A 81 6.15 0.63 9.24
N GLU A 82 6.57 -0.60 9.44
CA GLU A 82 7.11 -1.46 8.38
C GLU A 82 6.08 -1.72 7.28
N PHE A 83 4.88 -2.16 7.66
CA PHE A 83 3.83 -2.48 6.70
C PHE A 83 3.35 -1.26 5.91
N THR A 84 3.12 -0.13 6.60
CA THR A 84 2.59 1.08 5.95
C THR A 84 3.68 1.93 5.32
N LYS A 85 4.95 1.55 5.46
CA LYS A 85 6.13 2.33 5.04
C LYS A 85 6.12 3.76 5.60
N GLN A 86 5.64 3.91 6.85
CA GLN A 86 5.56 5.19 7.54
C GLN A 86 6.62 5.29 8.64
N GLY A 87 7.23 6.46 8.76
CA GLY A 87 8.12 6.75 9.90
C GLY A 87 7.36 6.81 11.24
N ALA A 88 8.06 6.59 12.36
CA ALA A 88 7.49 6.51 13.71
C ALA A 88 6.67 7.75 14.09
N THR A 89 7.12 8.95 13.72
CA THR A 89 6.40 10.21 13.97
C THR A 89 5.04 10.25 13.27
N ASN A 90 5.01 9.86 11.97
CA ASN A 90 3.76 9.83 11.22
C ASN A 90 2.83 8.72 11.73
N MET A 91 3.36 7.54 12.06
CA MET A 91 2.59 6.46 12.66
C MET A 91 1.97 6.86 14.01
N THR A 92 2.69 7.66 14.81
CA THR A 92 2.15 8.22 16.05
C THR A 92 0.96 9.13 15.77
N ARG A 93 1.05 10.00 14.77
CA ARG A 93 -0.04 10.89 14.33
C ARG A 93 -1.25 10.11 13.81
N ILE A 94 -1.01 9.11 12.95
CA ILE A 94 -2.05 8.21 12.43
C ILE A 94 -2.77 7.50 13.58
N GLY A 95 -1.99 6.89 14.48
CA GLY A 95 -2.55 6.18 15.62
C GLY A 95 -3.38 7.10 16.55
N ASN A 96 -2.92 8.34 16.80
CA ASN A 96 -3.67 9.31 17.59
C ASN A 96 -5.01 9.68 16.92
N ALA A 97 -5.01 9.88 15.59
CA ALA A 97 -6.22 10.16 14.83
C ALA A 97 -7.24 9.01 14.93
N LEU A 98 -6.77 7.77 14.75
CA LEU A 98 -7.63 6.59 14.85
C LEU A 98 -8.13 6.31 16.25
N VAL A 99 -7.32 6.56 17.30
CA VAL A 99 -7.73 6.47 18.71
C VAL A 99 -8.80 7.52 19.01
N LYS A 100 -8.59 8.78 18.59
CA LYS A 100 -9.57 9.87 18.79
C LYS A 100 -10.94 9.53 18.18
N ARG A 101 -10.95 8.74 17.12
CA ARG A 101 -12.17 8.27 16.44
C ARG A 101 -12.73 6.97 17.06
N GLY A 102 -12.10 6.41 18.08
CA GLY A 102 -12.51 5.16 18.71
C GLY A 102 -12.37 3.92 17.81
N LEU A 103 -11.56 3.99 16.74
CA LEU A 103 -11.38 2.89 15.78
C LEU A 103 -10.32 1.89 16.22
N ILE A 104 -9.35 2.35 16.99
CA ILE A 104 -8.31 1.54 17.64
C ILE A 104 -8.12 1.95 19.08
N THR A 105 -7.46 1.09 19.86
CA THR A 105 -6.98 1.38 21.21
C THR A 105 -5.48 1.14 21.29
N ARG A 106 -4.82 1.80 22.25
CA ARG A 106 -3.44 1.54 22.64
C ARG A 106 -3.42 0.96 24.04
N GLY A 107 -2.63 -0.04 24.26
CA GLY A 107 -2.45 -0.67 25.57
C GLY A 107 -1.10 -1.36 25.66
N SER A 108 -0.80 -1.94 26.80
CA SER A 108 0.36 -2.80 26.97
C SER A 108 0.07 -4.22 26.48
N SER A 109 1.10 -4.96 26.08
CA SER A 109 1.00 -6.41 25.89
C SER A 109 0.64 -7.10 27.21
N VAL A 110 -0.05 -8.24 27.10
CA VAL A 110 -0.33 -9.10 28.27
C VAL A 110 0.98 -9.77 28.74
N ASP A 111 1.84 -10.15 27.79
CA ASP A 111 3.08 -10.88 28.07
C ASP A 111 4.23 -9.96 28.49
N ASP A 112 4.23 -8.69 28.02
CA ASP A 112 5.24 -7.70 28.37
C ASP A 112 4.62 -6.31 28.45
N ARG A 113 4.43 -5.82 29.65
CA ARG A 113 3.83 -4.49 29.93
C ARG A 113 4.64 -3.31 29.35
N ARG A 114 5.90 -3.52 28.96
CA ARG A 114 6.73 -2.49 28.32
C ARG A 114 6.44 -2.37 26.83
N ARG A 115 5.82 -3.38 26.22
CA ARG A 115 5.49 -3.36 24.78
C ARG A 115 4.13 -2.73 24.56
N VAL A 116 4.11 -1.66 23.76
CA VAL A 116 2.87 -1.04 23.29
C VAL A 116 2.23 -1.92 22.23
N VAL A 117 0.94 -2.19 22.39
CA VAL A 117 0.11 -2.91 21.42
C VAL A 117 -1.05 -2.03 20.99
N ILE A 118 -1.29 -1.99 19.71
CA ILE A 118 -2.42 -1.31 19.06
C ILE A 118 -3.45 -2.37 18.70
N ARG A 119 -4.69 -2.18 19.13
CA ARG A 119 -5.80 -3.13 18.87
C ARG A 119 -6.93 -2.44 18.16
N MET A 120 -7.51 -3.13 17.19
CA MET A 120 -8.73 -2.66 16.54
C MET A 120 -9.93 -2.82 17.47
N THR A 121 -10.78 -1.80 17.49
CA THR A 121 -12.03 -1.85 18.26
C THR A 121 -13.16 -2.51 17.45
N PRO A 122 -14.28 -2.90 18.10
CA PRO A 122 -15.48 -3.32 17.37
C PRO A 122 -16.00 -2.25 16.39
N ALA A 123 -15.83 -0.97 16.71
CA ALA A 123 -16.19 0.13 15.81
C ALA A 123 -15.28 0.17 14.58
N GLY A 124 -13.97 -0.04 14.77
CA GLY A 124 -13.02 -0.17 13.66
C GLY A 124 -13.35 -1.33 12.73
N LYS A 125 -13.67 -2.51 13.30
CA LYS A 125 -14.10 -3.69 12.52
C LYS A 125 -15.36 -3.40 11.69
N ARG A 126 -16.37 -2.79 12.30
CA ARG A 126 -17.60 -2.42 11.58
C ARG A 126 -17.34 -1.43 10.45
N LEU A 127 -16.44 -0.45 10.66
CA LEU A 127 -16.07 0.50 9.62
C LEU A 127 -15.43 -0.20 8.43
N VAL A 128 -14.47 -1.10 8.66
CA VAL A 128 -13.81 -1.89 7.59
C VAL A 128 -14.84 -2.72 6.82
N LEU A 129 -15.70 -3.46 7.52
CA LEU A 129 -16.76 -4.29 6.90
C LEU A 129 -17.76 -3.47 6.07
N LYS A 130 -18.02 -2.22 6.46
CA LYS A 130 -18.91 -1.32 5.71
C LYS A 130 -18.20 -0.72 4.50
N MET A 131 -16.94 -0.40 4.61
CA MET A 131 -16.18 0.40 3.66
C MET A 131 -15.56 -0.44 2.53
N VAL A 132 -15.04 -1.63 2.84
CA VAL A 132 -14.24 -2.41 1.89
C VAL A 132 -15.06 -3.06 0.77
N PRO A 133 -16.23 -3.71 1.03
CA PRO A 133 -16.98 -4.36 -0.04
C PRO A 133 -17.41 -3.42 -1.18
N PRO A 134 -17.83 -2.17 -0.95
CA PRO A 134 -18.11 -1.21 -2.02
C PRO A 134 -16.94 -0.90 -2.96
N LEU A 135 -15.69 -1.17 -2.54
CA LEU A 135 -14.49 -0.97 -3.38
C LEU A 135 -14.30 -2.08 -4.43
N PHE A 136 -14.90 -3.26 -4.22
CA PHE A 136 -14.65 -4.44 -5.07
C PHE A 136 -14.98 -4.22 -6.55
N PRO A 137 -16.18 -3.72 -6.93
CA PRO A 137 -16.50 -3.52 -8.34
C PRO A 137 -15.52 -2.58 -9.04
N ARG A 138 -15.04 -1.56 -8.33
CA ARG A 138 -14.08 -0.60 -8.87
C ARG A 138 -12.70 -1.23 -9.02
N LEU A 139 -12.28 -2.02 -8.04
CA LEU A 139 -11.03 -2.77 -8.13
C LEU A 139 -11.07 -3.77 -9.30
N GLU A 140 -12.16 -4.49 -9.49
CA GLU A 140 -12.36 -5.39 -10.61
C GLU A 140 -12.32 -4.66 -11.96
N ALA A 141 -12.99 -3.49 -12.04
CA ALA A 141 -12.99 -2.67 -13.25
C ALA A 141 -11.59 -2.19 -13.66
N MET A 142 -10.70 -1.88 -12.71
CA MET A 142 -9.30 -1.50 -13.00
C MET A 142 -8.52 -2.61 -13.69
N PHE A 143 -8.90 -3.87 -13.47
CA PHE A 143 -8.28 -5.03 -14.08
C PHE A 143 -9.17 -5.67 -15.18
N SER A 144 -10.18 -4.95 -15.67
CA SER A 144 -10.97 -5.40 -16.81
C SER A 144 -10.07 -5.54 -18.05
N GLY A 145 -10.27 -6.63 -18.82
CA GLY A 145 -9.40 -6.95 -19.96
C GLY A 145 -8.11 -7.69 -19.61
N PHE A 146 -7.75 -7.81 -18.34
CA PHE A 146 -6.63 -8.68 -17.92
C PHE A 146 -7.10 -10.12 -17.80
N SER A 147 -6.46 -11.04 -18.52
CA SER A 147 -6.62 -12.47 -18.28
C SER A 147 -6.03 -12.87 -16.90
N ASP A 148 -6.40 -14.03 -16.38
CA ASP A 148 -5.80 -14.55 -15.13
C ASP A 148 -4.29 -14.77 -15.28
N THR A 149 -3.82 -15.10 -16.49
CA THR A 149 -2.40 -15.20 -16.81
C THR A 149 -1.70 -13.86 -16.72
N ASP A 150 -2.31 -12.78 -17.23
CA ASP A 150 -1.76 -11.42 -17.13
C ASP A 150 -1.65 -10.98 -15.69
N LYS A 151 -2.70 -11.19 -14.88
CA LYS A 151 -2.71 -10.87 -13.45
C LYS A 151 -1.62 -11.63 -12.68
N LYS A 152 -1.44 -12.93 -12.96
CA LYS A 152 -0.37 -13.75 -12.37
C LYS A 152 1.01 -13.26 -12.77
N ASN A 153 1.22 -12.97 -14.05
CA ASN A 153 2.50 -12.47 -14.58
C ASN A 153 2.86 -11.11 -14.01
N LEU A 154 1.90 -10.17 -13.98
CA LEU A 154 2.10 -8.86 -13.37
C LEU A 154 2.51 -8.99 -11.89
N GLY A 155 1.78 -9.80 -11.12
CA GLY A 155 2.09 -10.05 -9.73
C GLY A 155 3.47 -10.67 -9.51
N ARG A 156 3.90 -11.60 -10.37
CA ARG A 156 5.23 -12.21 -10.33
C ARG A 156 6.33 -11.19 -10.64
N LEU A 157 6.14 -10.36 -11.66
CA LEU A 157 7.13 -9.35 -12.07
C LEU A 157 7.27 -8.24 -11.02
N LEU A 158 6.18 -7.77 -10.43
CA LEU A 158 6.21 -6.80 -9.35
C LEU A 158 6.94 -7.34 -8.12
N ARG A 159 6.72 -8.60 -7.72
CA ARG A 159 7.48 -9.21 -6.61
C ARG A 159 8.97 -9.33 -6.92
N LYS A 160 9.34 -9.70 -8.17
CA LYS A 160 10.74 -9.74 -8.58
C LYS A 160 11.39 -8.35 -8.46
N LEU A 161 10.70 -7.31 -8.91
CA LEU A 161 11.20 -5.94 -8.79
C LEU A 161 11.31 -5.50 -7.32
N ALA A 162 10.32 -5.81 -6.47
CA ALA A 162 10.38 -5.51 -5.04
C ALA A 162 11.60 -6.16 -4.38
N HIS A 163 11.85 -7.45 -4.66
CA HIS A 163 13.05 -8.13 -4.18
C HIS A 163 14.35 -7.44 -4.61
N ASN A 164 14.45 -7.05 -5.89
CA ASN A 164 15.63 -6.33 -6.40
C ASN A 164 15.81 -4.96 -5.71
N LEU A 165 14.72 -4.25 -5.42
CA LEU A 165 14.77 -2.98 -4.68
C LEU A 165 15.27 -3.17 -3.25
N ASP A 166 14.81 -4.20 -2.54
CA ASP A 166 15.27 -4.51 -1.19
C ASP A 166 16.78 -4.83 -1.18
N GLN A 167 17.27 -5.60 -2.17
CA GLN A 167 18.71 -5.88 -2.31
C GLN A 167 19.52 -4.61 -2.61
N ALA A 168 19.04 -3.75 -3.49
CA ALA A 168 19.73 -2.52 -3.88
C ALA A 168 19.78 -1.47 -2.76
N THR A 169 18.78 -1.48 -1.85
CA THR A 169 18.69 -0.51 -0.74
C THR A 169 19.29 -1.02 0.57
N GLY A 170 19.82 -2.25 0.59
CA GLY A 170 20.43 -2.84 1.78
C GLY A 170 19.41 -3.12 2.90
N HIS A 171 18.13 -3.24 2.59
CA HIS A 171 17.10 -3.70 3.51
C HIS A 171 17.04 -5.25 3.42
N PRO A 172 17.68 -6.00 4.34
CA PRO A 172 17.55 -7.45 4.34
C PRO A 172 16.08 -7.84 4.60
N GLU A 173 15.63 -8.93 3.98
CA GLU A 173 14.29 -9.49 4.22
C GLU A 173 14.07 -9.65 5.73
N THR A 174 13.32 -8.76 6.33
CA THR A 174 12.73 -9.02 7.64
C THR A 174 11.69 -10.11 7.40
N ASN A 175 11.97 -11.32 7.86
CA ASN A 175 11.10 -12.48 7.77
C ASN A 175 9.75 -12.15 8.40
N LEU A 176 8.86 -11.55 7.64
CA LEU A 176 7.43 -11.50 7.96
C LEU A 176 6.95 -12.94 7.90
N GLY A 177 6.91 -13.57 9.07
CA GLY A 177 6.58 -14.98 9.23
C GLY A 177 5.46 -15.39 8.29
N THR A 178 5.77 -16.39 7.46
CA THR A 178 4.85 -17.04 6.54
C THR A 178 3.51 -17.26 7.24
N MET A 179 2.49 -16.51 6.82
CA MET A 179 1.11 -16.83 7.18
C MET A 179 0.82 -18.24 6.63
N LYS A 180 0.96 -19.26 7.47
CA LYS A 180 0.43 -20.60 7.17
C LYS A 180 -1.07 -20.42 7.00
N ALA A 181 -1.54 -20.60 5.76
CA ALA A 181 -2.95 -20.80 5.48
C ALA A 181 -3.39 -22.07 6.22
N THR A 182 -4.09 -21.90 7.31
CA THR A 182 -4.83 -22.98 7.96
C THR A 182 -6.08 -23.23 7.12
N LYS A 183 -6.21 -24.46 6.64
CA LYS A 183 -7.37 -24.97 5.92
C LYS A 183 -8.64 -24.83 6.73
#